data_e813a18bc1c62915a31bd30f1a625a4f
#
_entry.id   e813a18bc1c62915a31bd30f1a625a4f
#
_cell.length_a   1.000
_cell.length_b   1.000
_cell.length_c   1.000
_cell.angle_alpha   90.00
_cell.angle_beta   90.00
_cell.angle_gamma   90.00
#
_symmetry.space_group_name_H-M   'P 1'
#
loop_
_entity.id
_entity.type
_entity.pdbx_description
1 polymer ?
#
loop_
_entity_poly.entity_id
_entity_poly.type
_entity_poly.pdbx_seq_one_letter_code
_entity_poly.pdbx_strand_id
1 'polypeptide(L)'
;NSLRGKILRLDVSKLKLEPDIIAYGIRNPWGVTIDSKDRMFILDCGGAEIEAVYLLNDLYSGIPVNLGWPVFEGSMRIKKDPLMFKDVLAPIFEYNIRPGCLTAGLYLDDIESFLFADFYGTIRLLKQQENGDWYLIHEYKQEESIWGFGLDKKTKKIFVAPNNLELEISVD
;
A
#
# COMPACT_ATOMS: atom_id res chain seq x y z
N ASN A 1 7.09 -14.96 19.51
CA ASN A 1 6.66 -13.73 18.82
C ASN A 1 6.93 -13.87 17.32
N SER A 2 5.87 -14.08 16.52
CA SER A 2 5.99 -14.18 15.06
C SER A 2 6.20 -12.80 14.45
N LEU A 3 7.04 -12.69 13.41
CA LEU A 3 7.19 -11.50 12.59
C LEU A 3 6.21 -11.45 11.40
N ARG A 4 5.37 -12.48 11.23
CA ARG A 4 4.33 -12.51 10.20
C ARG A 4 3.26 -11.46 10.47
N GLY A 5 2.70 -10.90 9.40
CA GLY A 5 1.63 -9.88 9.49
C GLY A 5 2.11 -8.55 10.09
N LYS A 6 3.36 -8.17 9.78
CA LYS A 6 4.01 -6.95 10.29
C LYS A 6 4.78 -6.23 9.20
N ILE A 7 4.89 -4.93 9.35
CA ILE A 7 5.91 -4.12 8.68
C ILE A 7 7.05 -3.89 9.66
N LEU A 8 8.26 -4.16 9.19
CA LEU A 8 9.48 -4.08 9.99
C LEU A 8 10.41 -3.00 9.42
N ARG A 9 11.03 -2.24 10.31
CA ARG A 9 12.13 -1.34 9.97
C ARG A 9 13.44 -1.94 10.45
N LEU A 10 14.46 -1.92 9.58
CA LEU A 10 15.82 -2.34 9.88
C LEU A 10 16.75 -1.13 9.74
N ASP A 11 17.54 -0.87 10.77
CA ASP A 11 18.58 0.17 10.74
C ASP A 11 19.87 -0.43 10.16
N VAL A 12 20.10 -0.16 8.88
CA VAL A 12 21.25 -0.70 8.14
C VAL A 12 22.57 -0.01 8.48
N SER A 13 22.56 1.04 9.30
CA SER A 13 23.78 1.67 9.83
C SER A 13 24.39 0.87 10.99
N LYS A 14 23.64 -0.05 11.58
CA LYS A 14 24.06 -0.89 12.70
C LYS A 14 24.63 -2.22 12.20
N LEU A 15 25.67 -2.73 12.90
CA LEU A 15 26.24 -4.04 12.61
C LEU A 15 25.27 -5.19 12.87
N LYS A 16 24.39 -5.03 13.88
CA LYS A 16 23.35 -5.99 14.21
C LYS A 16 22.00 -5.43 13.79
N LEU A 17 21.36 -6.12 12.83
CA LEU A 17 20.04 -5.76 12.35
C LEU A 17 18.98 -6.29 13.32
N GLU A 18 18.46 -5.41 14.17
CA GLU A 18 17.31 -5.69 15.02
C GLU A 18 16.06 -5.04 14.44
N PRO A 19 15.00 -5.81 14.17
CA PRO A 19 13.80 -5.26 13.57
C PRO A 19 12.94 -4.50 14.57
N ASP A 20 12.63 -3.25 14.25
CA ASP A 20 11.54 -2.51 14.88
C ASP A 20 10.22 -2.82 14.17
N ILE A 21 9.17 -3.06 14.94
CA ILE A 21 7.82 -3.25 14.38
C ILE A 21 7.20 -1.88 14.16
N ILE A 22 6.87 -1.52 12.91
CA ILE A 22 6.23 -0.25 12.54
C ILE A 22 4.71 -0.41 12.47
N ALA A 23 4.24 -1.54 11.94
CA ALA A 23 2.82 -1.86 11.89
C ALA A 23 2.60 -3.37 12.08
N TYR A 24 1.40 -3.71 12.53
CA TYR A 24 0.95 -5.10 12.71
C TYR A 24 -0.54 -5.22 12.34
N GLY A 25 -1.02 -6.45 12.30
CA GLY A 25 -2.41 -6.70 11.89
C GLY A 25 -2.59 -6.54 10.39
N ILE A 26 -1.62 -6.98 9.59
CA ILE A 26 -1.65 -7.01 8.14
C ILE A 26 -1.78 -8.46 7.70
N ARG A 27 -2.60 -8.71 6.68
CA ARG A 27 -2.77 -10.06 6.19
C ARG A 27 -1.62 -10.50 5.29
N ASN A 28 -1.37 -9.77 4.22
CA ASN A 28 -0.38 -10.12 3.21
C ASN A 28 0.17 -8.87 2.50
N PRO A 29 1.07 -8.12 3.14
CA PRO A 29 1.65 -6.91 2.55
C PRO A 29 2.56 -7.27 1.38
N TRP A 30 2.20 -6.87 0.18
CA TRP A 30 2.98 -7.09 -1.05
C TRP A 30 3.80 -5.88 -1.46
N GLY A 31 3.33 -4.68 -1.14
CA GLY A 31 3.99 -3.45 -1.51
C GLY A 31 4.09 -2.46 -0.36
N VAL A 32 5.24 -1.80 -0.27
CA VAL A 32 5.49 -0.69 0.65
C VAL A 32 6.20 0.41 -0.13
N THR A 33 5.68 1.64 -0.04
CA THR A 33 6.26 2.82 -0.69
C THR A 33 6.32 3.97 0.30
N ILE A 34 7.44 4.67 0.35
CA ILE A 34 7.62 5.88 1.17
C ILE A 34 7.65 7.08 0.23
N ASP A 35 6.90 8.14 0.54
CA ASP A 35 6.89 9.38 -0.21
C ASP A 35 7.94 10.37 0.31
N SER A 36 8.05 11.51 -0.35
CA SER A 36 8.97 12.58 0.05
C SER A 36 8.62 13.29 1.37
N LYS A 37 7.45 13.00 1.94
CA LYS A 37 6.96 13.51 3.23
C LYS A 37 7.14 12.50 4.35
N ASP A 38 7.94 11.43 4.13
CA ASP A 38 8.17 10.32 5.07
C ASP A 38 6.88 9.58 5.48
N ARG A 39 5.87 9.55 4.62
CA ARG A 39 4.66 8.77 4.83
C ARG A 39 4.80 7.41 4.12
N MET A 40 4.25 6.36 4.70
CA MET A 40 4.34 5.01 4.14
C MET A 40 2.98 4.53 3.64
N PHE A 41 2.91 4.23 2.36
CA PHE A 41 1.79 3.51 1.75
C PHE A 41 2.05 2.00 1.84
N ILE A 42 1.04 1.26 2.30
CA ILE A 42 1.10 -0.19 2.44
C ILE A 42 -0.02 -0.80 1.61
N LEU A 43 0.32 -1.75 0.75
CA LEU A 43 -0.62 -2.52 -0.06
C LEU A 43 -0.86 -3.86 0.61
N ASP A 44 -2.06 -4.08 1.13
CA ASP A 44 -2.46 -5.34 1.77
C ASP A 44 -3.36 -6.16 0.85
N CYS A 45 -2.83 -7.28 0.38
CA CYS A 45 -3.59 -8.23 -0.41
C CYS A 45 -4.56 -8.98 0.50
N GLY A 46 -5.83 -8.77 0.28
CA GLY A 46 -6.93 -9.29 1.06
C GLY A 46 -7.09 -10.81 0.98
N GLY A 47 -7.90 -11.35 1.87
CA GLY A 47 -8.12 -12.80 2.00
C GLY A 47 -9.33 -13.28 1.25
N ALA A 48 -10.38 -12.54 1.37
CA ALA A 48 -11.69 -12.99 0.98
C ALA A 48 -12.52 -11.92 0.26
N GLU A 49 -12.46 -10.66 0.70
CA GLU A 49 -13.42 -9.65 0.27
C GLU A 49 -12.78 -8.32 -0.11
N ILE A 50 -11.73 -7.85 0.60
CA ILE A 50 -11.26 -6.48 0.52
C ILE A 50 -9.77 -6.41 0.21
N GLU A 51 -9.42 -5.66 -0.83
CA GLU A 51 -8.06 -5.16 -1.08
C GLU A 51 -7.92 -3.78 -0.46
N ALA A 52 -6.85 -3.52 0.29
CA ALA A 52 -6.73 -2.30 1.07
C ALA A 52 -5.39 -1.59 0.90
N VAL A 53 -5.43 -0.27 0.79
CA VAL A 53 -4.27 0.63 0.83
C VAL A 53 -4.31 1.40 2.14
N TYR A 54 -3.26 1.27 2.94
CA TYR A 54 -3.10 2.02 4.18
C TYR A 54 -2.04 3.11 4.04
N LEU A 55 -2.17 4.17 4.85
CA LEU A 55 -1.19 5.26 4.91
C LEU A 55 -0.77 5.50 6.37
N LEU A 56 0.51 5.29 6.66
CA LEU A 56 1.13 5.68 7.91
C LEU A 56 1.77 7.06 7.76
N ASN A 57 1.32 8.03 8.55
CA ASN A 57 1.81 9.41 8.51
C ASN A 57 3.03 9.66 9.40
N ASP A 58 3.30 8.77 10.37
CA ASP A 58 4.44 8.88 11.27
C ASP A 58 5.14 7.53 11.42
N LEU A 59 6.32 7.43 10.83
CA LEU A 59 7.15 6.22 10.86
C LEU A 59 8.08 6.18 12.07
N TYR A 60 8.17 7.26 12.84
CA TYR A 60 9.17 7.44 13.90
C TYR A 60 8.59 7.59 15.30
N SER A 61 7.27 7.49 15.46
CA SER A 61 6.57 7.58 16.76
C SER A 61 7.06 6.55 17.79
N GLY A 62 7.65 5.45 17.33
CA GLY A 62 8.00 4.30 18.19
C GLY A 62 6.79 3.48 18.64
N ILE A 63 5.58 3.82 18.23
CA ILE A 63 4.34 3.11 18.57
C ILE A 63 3.87 2.36 17.31
N PRO A 64 3.85 1.02 17.32
CA PRO A 64 3.37 0.23 16.19
C PRO A 64 1.89 0.47 15.89
N VAL A 65 1.57 0.68 14.62
CA VAL A 65 0.20 0.91 14.15
C VAL A 65 -0.53 -0.40 13.95
N ASN A 66 -1.78 -0.50 14.43
CA ASN A 66 -2.65 -1.66 14.23
C ASN A 66 -3.50 -1.49 12.97
N LEU A 67 -3.40 -2.42 11.99
CA LEU A 67 -4.18 -2.42 10.75
C LEU A 67 -5.37 -3.41 10.77
N GLY A 68 -5.56 -4.14 11.88
CA GLY A 68 -6.80 -4.84 12.19
C GLY A 68 -6.88 -6.33 11.90
N TRP A 69 -6.07 -6.89 10.99
CA TRP A 69 -6.10 -8.33 10.71
C TRP A 69 -5.69 -9.16 11.94
N PRO A 70 -6.35 -10.29 12.24
CA PRO A 70 -7.38 -11.00 11.47
C PRO A 70 -8.83 -10.69 11.87
N VAL A 71 -9.10 -9.58 12.53
CA VAL A 71 -10.45 -9.17 12.93
C VAL A 71 -11.11 -8.31 11.86
N PHE A 72 -10.30 -7.47 11.21
CA PHE A 72 -10.70 -6.66 10.07
C PHE A 72 -9.95 -7.09 8.80
N GLU A 73 -10.61 -6.96 7.67
CA GLU A 73 -10.07 -6.99 6.32
C GLU A 73 -10.46 -5.66 5.67
N GLY A 74 -9.49 -4.76 5.47
CA GLY A 74 -9.81 -3.37 5.19
C GLY A 74 -10.62 -2.73 6.34
N SER A 75 -11.72 -2.10 6.02
CA SER A 75 -12.68 -1.58 7.00
C SER A 75 -13.73 -2.64 7.44
N MET A 76 -13.81 -3.76 6.72
CA MET A 76 -14.81 -4.78 6.97
C MET A 76 -14.42 -5.67 8.16
N ARG A 77 -15.32 -5.76 9.13
CA ARG A 77 -15.14 -6.66 10.27
C ARG A 77 -15.51 -8.09 9.90
N ILE A 78 -14.53 -9.00 9.96
CA ILE A 78 -14.71 -10.42 9.60
C ILE A 78 -14.76 -11.37 10.81
N LYS A 79 -14.31 -10.93 12.00
CA LYS A 79 -14.38 -11.73 13.24
C LYS A 79 -14.90 -10.93 14.42
N LYS A 80 -15.53 -11.62 15.36
CA LYS A 80 -15.96 -11.08 16.66
C LYS A 80 -14.85 -11.32 17.69
N ASP A 81 -13.91 -10.38 17.85
CA ASP A 81 -12.91 -10.42 18.89
C ASP A 81 -12.91 -9.07 19.64
N PRO A 82 -13.27 -9.04 20.94
CA PRO A 82 -13.40 -7.79 21.69
C PRO A 82 -12.06 -7.13 22.04
N LEU A 83 -10.93 -7.86 21.99
CA LEU A 83 -9.65 -7.35 22.47
C LEU A 83 -8.86 -6.57 21.41
N MET A 84 -9.20 -6.70 20.13
CA MET A 84 -8.45 -6.09 19.01
C MET A 84 -9.08 -4.80 18.46
N PHE A 85 -10.02 -4.18 19.16
CA PHE A 85 -10.80 -3.05 18.65
C PHE A 85 -10.24 -1.66 18.90
N LYS A 86 -9.18 -1.53 19.69
CA LYS A 86 -8.62 -0.21 20.00
C LYS A 86 -7.65 0.19 18.92
N ASP A 87 -7.86 1.40 18.41
CA ASP A 87 -6.90 2.13 17.59
C ASP A 87 -6.52 1.41 16.27
N VAL A 88 -7.51 0.81 15.59
CA VAL A 88 -7.30 0.25 14.25
C VAL A 88 -7.30 1.38 13.23
N LEU A 89 -6.21 1.49 12.47
CA LEU A 89 -6.11 2.43 11.37
C LEU A 89 -7.00 1.96 10.20
N ALA A 90 -7.89 2.84 9.75
CA ALA A 90 -8.67 2.59 8.55
C ALA A 90 -7.81 2.74 7.29
N PRO A 91 -8.09 1.98 6.21
CA PRO A 91 -7.45 2.19 4.92
C PRO A 91 -7.82 3.55 4.32
N ILE A 92 -6.92 4.13 3.53
CA ILE A 92 -7.19 5.35 2.75
C ILE A 92 -7.97 5.05 1.46
N PHE A 93 -7.90 3.81 1.01
CA PHE A 93 -8.64 3.29 -0.14
C PHE A 93 -8.82 1.79 0.00
N GLU A 94 -10.00 1.31 -0.38
CA GLU A 94 -10.30 -0.11 -0.43
C GLU A 94 -11.31 -0.42 -1.53
N TYR A 95 -11.30 -1.66 -1.99
CA TYR A 95 -12.26 -2.13 -2.97
C TYR A 95 -12.56 -3.60 -2.81
N ASN A 96 -13.78 -3.97 -3.20
CA ASN A 96 -14.26 -5.34 -3.17
C ASN A 96 -14.29 -5.89 -4.60
N ILE A 97 -13.23 -6.59 -5.00
CA ILE A 97 -13.15 -7.23 -6.31
C ILE A 97 -12.54 -8.62 -6.14
N ARG A 98 -13.23 -9.62 -6.65
CA ARG A 98 -12.67 -10.96 -6.80
C ARG A 98 -12.54 -11.31 -8.29
N PRO A 99 -11.36 -11.74 -8.72
CA PRO A 99 -10.11 -11.88 -7.98
C PRO A 99 -9.40 -10.53 -7.79
N GLY A 100 -8.74 -10.33 -6.65
CA GLY A 100 -7.91 -9.18 -6.33
C GLY A 100 -6.63 -9.61 -5.61
N CYS A 101 -5.57 -8.89 -5.79
CA CYS A 101 -4.34 -8.90 -4.98
C CYS A 101 -3.48 -7.69 -5.34
N LEU A 102 -3.35 -6.75 -4.44
CA LEU A 102 -2.48 -5.59 -4.61
C LEU A 102 -1.01 -6.02 -4.63
N THR A 103 -0.26 -5.59 -5.65
CA THR A 103 1.12 -6.05 -5.87
C THR A 103 2.15 -4.94 -5.90
N ALA A 104 1.84 -3.81 -6.51
CA ALA A 104 2.80 -2.76 -6.79
C ALA A 104 2.28 -1.38 -6.38
N GLY A 105 3.16 -0.54 -5.84
CA GLY A 105 2.85 0.86 -5.51
C GLY A 105 4.03 1.78 -5.76
N LEU A 106 3.73 3.02 -6.17
CA LEU A 106 4.69 4.07 -6.43
C LEU A 106 4.05 5.42 -6.11
N TYR A 107 4.71 6.25 -5.30
CA TYR A 107 4.28 7.62 -5.10
C TYR A 107 4.92 8.54 -6.14
N LEU A 108 4.11 9.40 -6.75
CA LEU A 108 4.47 10.34 -7.79
C LEU A 108 4.50 11.75 -7.17
N ASP A 109 5.66 12.16 -6.65
CA ASP A 109 5.82 13.44 -5.92
C ASP A 109 5.43 14.65 -6.76
N ASP A 110 5.75 14.65 -8.07
CA ASP A 110 5.48 15.78 -8.98
C ASP A 110 3.99 16.11 -9.11
N ILE A 111 3.13 15.13 -8.94
CA ILE A 111 1.66 15.27 -9.04
C ILE A 111 0.91 14.94 -7.75
N GLU A 112 1.66 14.70 -6.67
CA GLU A 112 1.15 14.36 -5.34
C GLU A 112 0.11 13.23 -5.35
N SER A 113 0.41 12.15 -6.07
CA SER A 113 -0.53 11.05 -6.32
C SER A 113 0.11 9.69 -6.07
N PHE A 114 -0.70 8.72 -5.65
CA PHE A 114 -0.25 7.35 -5.40
C PHE A 114 -0.76 6.42 -6.49
N LEU A 115 0.18 5.90 -7.29
CA LEU A 115 -0.06 4.87 -8.30
C LEU A 115 0.07 3.50 -7.67
N PHE A 116 -0.90 2.62 -7.91
CA PHE A 116 -0.81 1.23 -7.48
C PHE A 116 -1.49 0.29 -8.48
N ALA A 117 -1.14 -0.98 -8.39
CA ALA A 117 -1.70 -2.01 -9.25
C ALA A 117 -2.07 -3.28 -8.50
N ASP A 118 -2.94 -4.06 -9.12
CA ASP A 118 -3.22 -5.42 -8.72
C ASP A 118 -2.60 -6.46 -9.67
N PHE A 119 -2.49 -7.69 -9.19
CA PHE A 119 -1.99 -8.84 -9.95
C PHE A 119 -2.76 -9.08 -11.25
N TYR A 120 -4.02 -8.69 -11.31
CA TYR A 120 -4.90 -8.93 -12.45
C TYR A 120 -4.87 -7.81 -13.50
N GLY A 121 -3.88 -6.91 -13.42
CA GLY A 121 -3.59 -5.93 -14.45
C GLY A 121 -4.36 -4.61 -14.31
N THR A 122 -4.98 -4.32 -13.18
CA THR A 122 -5.61 -3.02 -12.96
C THR A 122 -4.64 -2.05 -12.31
N ILE A 123 -4.43 -0.91 -12.95
CA ILE A 123 -3.62 0.21 -12.44
C ILE A 123 -4.56 1.31 -11.99
N ARG A 124 -4.32 1.85 -10.80
CA ARG A 124 -5.13 2.90 -10.19
C ARG A 124 -4.27 4.06 -9.73
N LEU A 125 -4.78 5.27 -9.88
CA LEU A 125 -4.15 6.49 -9.40
C LEU A 125 -5.05 7.16 -8.37
N LEU A 126 -4.53 7.33 -7.15
CA LEU A 126 -5.20 8.05 -6.07
C LEU A 126 -4.59 9.43 -5.90
N LYS A 127 -5.43 10.39 -5.54
CA LYS A 127 -5.01 11.75 -5.14
C LYS A 127 -5.62 12.14 -3.81
N GLN A 128 -4.87 12.88 -2.99
CA GLN A 128 -5.37 13.41 -1.74
C GLN A 128 -6.12 14.72 -1.97
N GLN A 129 -7.29 14.86 -1.36
CA GLN A 129 -8.06 16.12 -1.32
C GLN A 129 -7.51 17.06 -0.25
N GLU A 130 -7.92 18.32 -0.28
CA GLU A 130 -7.56 19.33 0.72
C GLU A 130 -8.05 18.96 2.14
N ASN A 131 -9.15 18.22 2.25
CA ASN A 131 -9.69 17.71 3.52
C ASN A 131 -8.91 16.50 4.07
N GLY A 132 -7.94 15.98 3.31
CA GLY A 132 -7.11 14.83 3.69
C GLY A 132 -7.59 13.49 3.16
N ASP A 133 -8.81 13.39 2.62
CA ASP A 133 -9.34 12.15 2.04
C ASP A 133 -8.65 11.79 0.73
N TRP A 134 -8.59 10.50 0.43
CA TRP A 134 -8.04 9.98 -0.81
C TRP A 134 -9.14 9.50 -1.74
N TYR A 135 -9.01 9.77 -3.02
CA TYR A 135 -9.98 9.38 -4.03
C TYR A 135 -9.31 8.87 -5.30
N LEU A 136 -10.00 7.97 -5.98
CA LEU A 136 -9.58 7.42 -7.26
C LEU A 136 -9.80 8.46 -8.37
N ILE A 137 -8.73 8.82 -9.08
CA ILE A 137 -8.80 9.74 -10.22
C ILE A 137 -8.74 9.02 -11.56
N HIS A 138 -7.97 7.92 -11.63
CA HIS A 138 -7.86 7.12 -12.84
C HIS A 138 -7.80 5.63 -12.51
N GLU A 139 -8.42 4.83 -13.40
CA GLU A 139 -8.28 3.38 -13.42
C GLU A 139 -8.04 2.93 -14.86
N TYR A 140 -7.01 2.12 -15.04
CA TYR A 140 -6.66 1.50 -16.32
C TYR A 140 -6.58 -0.01 -16.14
N LYS A 141 -7.15 -0.77 -17.09
CA LYS A 141 -7.14 -2.23 -17.09
C LYS A 141 -6.37 -2.75 -18.29
N GLN A 142 -5.46 -3.70 -18.03
CA GLN A 142 -4.79 -4.50 -19.05
C GLN A 142 -4.99 -5.99 -18.78
N GLU A 143 -4.62 -6.86 -19.72
CA GLU A 143 -4.82 -8.29 -19.61
C GLU A 143 -3.74 -8.97 -18.78
N GLU A 144 -2.56 -8.37 -18.65
CA GLU A 144 -1.39 -9.00 -18.07
C GLU A 144 -1.18 -8.61 -16.61
N SER A 145 -0.62 -9.56 -15.83
CA SER A 145 -0.32 -9.36 -14.42
C SER A 145 0.72 -8.25 -14.20
N ILE A 146 0.57 -7.47 -13.14
CA ILE A 146 1.52 -6.43 -12.75
C ILE A 146 2.18 -6.80 -11.43
N TRP A 147 3.54 -6.78 -11.41
CA TRP A 147 4.34 -7.14 -10.26
C TRP A 147 5.10 -5.99 -9.62
N GLY A 148 5.34 -4.92 -10.39
CA GLY A 148 6.15 -3.81 -9.92
C GLY A 148 6.08 -2.59 -10.82
N PHE A 149 6.52 -1.46 -10.25
CA PHE A 149 6.73 -0.21 -10.96
C PHE A 149 8.18 0.26 -10.78
N GLY A 150 8.71 0.89 -11.81
CA GLY A 150 9.95 1.65 -11.77
C GLY A 150 9.73 3.04 -12.33
N LEU A 151 10.32 4.07 -11.73
CA LEU A 151 10.27 5.45 -12.20
C LEU A 151 11.64 5.89 -12.70
N ASP A 152 11.72 6.22 -13.99
CA ASP A 152 12.85 7.01 -14.50
C ASP A 152 12.60 8.50 -14.18
N LYS A 153 13.27 8.98 -13.14
CA LYS A 153 13.12 10.39 -12.69
C LYS A 153 13.57 11.41 -13.75
N LYS A 154 14.42 11.02 -14.70
CA LYS A 154 14.94 11.92 -15.74
C LYS A 154 13.92 12.11 -16.87
N THR A 155 13.31 11.03 -17.32
CA THR A 155 12.35 11.05 -18.45
C THR A 155 10.90 11.11 -18.00
N LYS A 156 10.64 10.97 -16.68
CA LYS A 156 9.30 10.89 -16.07
C LYS A 156 8.46 9.70 -16.57
N LYS A 157 9.15 8.68 -17.11
CA LYS A 157 8.48 7.46 -17.58
C LYS A 157 8.36 6.44 -16.45
N ILE A 158 7.21 5.77 -16.41
CA ILE A 158 6.94 4.67 -15.49
C ILE A 158 7.06 3.35 -16.25
N PHE A 159 7.90 2.48 -15.74
CA PHE A 159 8.04 1.11 -16.24
C PHE A 159 7.16 0.19 -15.42
N VAL A 160 6.46 -0.70 -16.09
CA VAL A 160 5.56 -1.68 -15.48
C VAL A 160 6.11 -3.08 -15.71
N ALA A 161 6.35 -3.85 -14.65
CA ALA A 161 6.76 -5.25 -14.74
C ALA A 161 5.52 -6.16 -14.65
N PRO A 162 5.45 -7.27 -15.39
CA PRO A 162 6.51 -8.04 -16.03
C PRO A 162 6.73 -7.79 -17.52
N ASN A 163 5.89 -7.04 -18.21
CA ASN A 163 5.85 -7.14 -19.67
C ASN A 163 6.49 -6.01 -20.45
N ASN A 164 7.53 -5.35 -19.97
CA ASN A 164 8.22 -4.28 -20.70
C ASN A 164 7.30 -3.22 -21.34
N LEU A 165 6.14 -2.99 -20.78
CA LEU A 165 5.23 -1.94 -21.20
C LEU A 165 5.71 -0.62 -20.63
N GLU A 166 6.17 0.28 -21.50
CA GLU A 166 6.30 1.69 -21.16
C GLU A 166 4.88 2.29 -21.15
N LEU A 167 4.43 2.69 -19.98
CA LEU A 167 3.26 3.55 -19.86
C LEU A 167 3.74 5.00 -19.81
N GLU A 168 3.50 5.76 -20.86
CA GLU A 168 3.57 7.21 -20.77
C GLU A 168 2.30 7.71 -20.07
N ILE A 169 2.41 8.06 -18.80
CA ILE A 169 1.36 8.82 -18.13
C ILE A 169 1.65 10.27 -18.44
N SER A 170 1.01 10.82 -19.47
CA SER A 170 0.97 12.25 -19.66
C SER A 170 0.02 12.83 -18.61
N VAL A 171 0.55 13.66 -17.75
CA VAL A 171 -0.24 14.42 -16.78
C VAL A 171 -0.42 15.79 -17.40
N ASP A 172 -1.56 15.97 -18.08
CA ASP A 172 -2.02 17.28 -18.54
C ASP A 172 -2.70 18.05 -17.40
#